data_650cc2ff0055b146ebbea156e33d4274
#
_entry.id   650cc2ff0055b146ebbea156e33d4274
#
_cell.length_a   1.000
_cell.length_b   1.000
_cell.length_c   1.000
_cell.angle_alpha   90.00
_cell.angle_beta   90.00
_cell.angle_gamma   90.00
#
_symmetry.space_group_name_H-M   'P 1'
#
loop_
_entity.id
_entity.type
_entity.pdbx_description
1 polymer ?
#
loop_
_entity_poly.entity_id
_entity_poly.type
_entity_poly.pdbx_seq_one_letter_code
_entity_poly.pdbx_strand_id
1 'polypeptide(L)'
;VWPYGRYNLHTVKIAEKLKMPISLTLDDAENQPVNSFSRLPRILIQKHMDAARLAKEIQKHQQQRTDNDRPQKIMHVDIDYIFDPDPQQQERNLGLLLDRIQQIGVNTVYLQAFSDPDGNGSADLVYFPNRYIPMRADLFNRVAWQIQTRTQVRRVYAWMPVFAWE
;
A
#
# COMPACT_ATOMS: atom_id res chain seq x y z
N VAL A 1 -11.84 19.23 17.78
CA VAL A 1 -12.29 18.41 16.63
C VAL A 1 -12.15 19.24 15.35
N TRP A 2 -11.50 18.67 14.34
CA TRP A 2 -11.37 19.33 13.03
C TRP A 2 -12.72 19.26 12.30
N PRO A 3 -13.27 20.41 11.84
CA PRO A 3 -14.53 20.43 11.10
C PRO A 3 -14.44 19.56 9.84
N TYR A 4 -15.38 18.65 9.66
CA TYR A 4 -15.41 17.68 8.53
C TYR A 4 -14.13 16.81 8.38
N GLY A 5 -13.32 16.70 9.44
CA GLY A 5 -12.03 16.01 9.38
C GLY A 5 -10.94 16.73 8.59
N ARG A 6 -11.20 17.91 8.05
CA ARG A 6 -10.26 18.65 7.20
C ARG A 6 -9.25 19.44 8.04
N TYR A 7 -7.97 19.12 7.85
CA TYR A 7 -6.85 19.83 8.44
C TYR A 7 -5.62 19.70 7.55
N ASN A 8 -4.61 20.50 7.80
CA ASN A 8 -3.28 20.42 7.18
C ASN A 8 -2.20 20.76 8.22
N LEU A 9 -0.93 20.59 7.84
CA LEU A 9 0.18 20.86 8.76
C LEU A 9 0.21 22.30 9.29
N HIS A 10 -0.27 23.27 8.52
CA HIS A 10 -0.34 24.66 8.95
C HIS A 10 -1.39 24.86 10.06
N THR A 11 -2.60 24.31 9.88
CA THR A 11 -3.66 24.39 10.90
C THR A 11 -3.29 23.63 12.18
N VAL A 12 -2.60 22.50 12.08
CA VAL A 12 -2.07 21.77 13.25
C VAL A 12 -1.08 22.65 14.04
N LYS A 13 -0.12 23.29 13.35
CA LYS A 13 0.83 24.21 13.99
C LYS A 13 0.14 25.43 14.66
N ILE A 14 -0.95 25.93 14.06
CA ILE A 14 -1.76 27.00 14.67
C ILE A 14 -2.43 26.49 15.96
N ALA A 15 -3.03 25.29 15.94
CA ALA A 15 -3.65 24.71 17.12
C ALA A 15 -2.65 24.51 18.26
N GLU A 16 -1.43 24.07 17.95
CA GLU A 16 -0.33 23.94 18.92
C GLU A 16 0.05 25.30 19.52
N LYS A 17 0.19 26.35 18.70
CA LYS A 17 0.46 27.73 19.17
C LYS A 17 -0.66 28.26 20.07
N LEU A 18 -1.91 27.89 19.80
CA LEU A 18 -3.07 28.24 20.61
C LEU A 18 -3.23 27.37 21.87
N LYS A 19 -2.21 26.56 22.19
CA LYS A 19 -2.20 25.63 23.34
C LYS A 19 -3.38 24.65 23.35
N MET A 20 -3.75 24.16 22.15
CA MET A 20 -4.72 23.08 22.00
C MET A 20 -3.98 21.75 21.91
N PRO A 21 -3.67 21.09 23.06
CA PRO A 21 -2.76 19.93 23.06
C PRO A 21 -3.40 18.69 22.47
N ILE A 22 -4.73 18.64 22.39
CA ILE A 22 -5.47 17.49 21.89
C ILE A 22 -6.39 17.90 20.76
N SER A 23 -6.29 17.24 19.61
CA SER A 23 -7.26 17.37 18.54
C SER A 23 -7.68 16.01 17.99
N LEU A 24 -8.95 15.92 17.56
CA LEU A 24 -9.53 14.70 17.00
C LEU A 24 -9.71 14.85 15.50
N THR A 25 -9.28 13.83 14.76
CA THR A 25 -9.38 13.74 13.30
C THR A 25 -10.47 12.73 12.89
N LEU A 26 -10.75 12.64 11.60
CA LEU A 26 -11.53 11.56 10.98
C LEU A 26 -10.62 10.58 10.21
N ASP A 27 -9.31 10.71 10.37
CA ASP A 27 -8.37 9.80 9.72
C ASP A 27 -8.58 8.40 10.26
N ASP A 28 -8.40 7.41 9.39
CA ASP A 28 -8.36 6.02 9.81
C ASP A 28 -7.19 5.80 10.77
N ALA A 29 -7.45 5.06 11.85
CA ALA A 29 -6.47 4.79 12.89
C ALA A 29 -5.19 4.08 12.38
N GLU A 30 -5.19 3.63 11.14
CA GLU A 30 -4.15 2.83 10.51
C GLU A 30 -2.85 3.58 10.23
N ASN A 31 -2.92 4.90 9.99
CA ASN A 31 -1.80 5.63 9.35
C ASN A 31 -1.08 6.63 10.25
N GLN A 32 -1.36 6.66 11.55
CA GLN A 32 -0.75 7.65 12.43
C GLN A 32 0.10 6.98 13.53
N PRO A 33 1.39 7.33 13.65
CA PRO A 33 2.13 7.01 14.87
C PRO A 33 1.43 7.68 16.05
N VAL A 34 1.14 6.92 17.10
CA VAL A 34 0.38 7.35 18.31
C VAL A 34 1.12 8.42 19.14
N ASN A 35 2.17 9.03 18.59
CA ASN A 35 3.08 9.92 19.32
C ASN A 35 2.63 11.39 19.36
N SER A 36 1.48 11.74 18.82
CA SER A 36 0.99 13.12 18.84
C SER A 36 -0.47 13.19 19.25
N PHE A 37 -0.75 13.73 20.42
CA PHE A 37 -2.10 14.07 20.88
C PHE A 37 -2.79 15.11 19.98
N SER A 38 -2.03 15.80 19.14
CA SER A 38 -2.57 16.81 18.21
C SER A 38 -3.34 16.22 17.02
N ARG A 39 -3.34 14.88 16.84
CA ARG A 39 -4.06 14.20 15.75
C ARG A 39 -4.54 12.82 16.18
N LEU A 40 -5.48 12.77 17.11
CA LEU A 40 -6.05 11.49 17.57
C LEU A 40 -7.14 11.04 16.59
N PRO A 41 -6.98 9.88 15.94
CA PRO A 41 -8.02 9.30 15.11
C PRO A 41 -9.21 8.86 15.97
N ARG A 42 -10.40 8.81 15.38
CA ARG A 42 -11.61 8.38 16.06
C ARG A 42 -12.48 7.50 15.18
N ILE A 43 -13.17 6.56 15.79
CA ILE A 43 -14.18 5.75 15.12
C ILE A 43 -15.48 6.55 15.06
N LEU A 44 -16.05 6.71 13.88
CA LEU A 44 -17.33 7.39 13.70
C LEU A 44 -18.49 6.42 13.97
N ILE A 45 -19.24 6.65 15.05
CA ILE A 45 -20.44 5.88 15.34
C ILE A 45 -21.60 6.42 14.51
N GLN A 46 -22.14 5.58 13.65
CA GLN A 46 -23.29 5.92 12.78
C GLN A 46 -24.61 5.45 13.40
N LYS A 47 -25.73 6.05 12.96
CA LYS A 47 -27.09 5.79 13.50
C LYS A 47 -27.49 4.29 13.56
N HIS A 48 -26.94 3.47 12.65
CA HIS A 48 -27.28 2.04 12.55
C HIS A 48 -26.18 1.12 13.07
N MET A 49 -25.23 1.65 13.85
CA MET A 49 -24.14 0.87 14.42
C MET A 49 -24.59 0.33 15.79
N ASP A 50 -24.84 -0.95 15.85
CA ASP A 50 -25.08 -1.67 17.12
C ASP A 50 -23.76 -1.99 17.86
N ALA A 51 -23.87 -2.49 19.07
CA ALA A 51 -22.71 -2.83 19.91
C ALA A 51 -21.83 -3.92 19.28
N ALA A 52 -22.43 -4.89 18.57
CA ALA A 52 -21.68 -5.98 17.92
C ALA A 52 -20.86 -5.46 16.74
N ARG A 53 -21.41 -4.54 15.95
CA ARG A 53 -20.73 -3.90 14.83
C ARG A 53 -19.62 -2.98 15.31
N LEU A 54 -19.86 -2.23 16.40
CA LEU A 54 -18.84 -1.41 17.02
C LEU A 54 -17.66 -2.26 17.54
N ALA A 55 -17.95 -3.38 18.20
CA ALA A 55 -16.92 -4.30 18.69
C ALA A 55 -16.08 -4.87 17.55
N LYS A 56 -16.69 -5.24 16.42
CA LYS A 56 -15.96 -5.69 15.21
C LYS A 56 -15.05 -4.60 14.65
N GLU A 57 -15.52 -3.36 14.59
CA GLU A 57 -14.72 -2.24 14.10
C GLU A 57 -13.52 -1.95 15.00
N ILE A 58 -13.72 -1.97 16.32
CA ILE A 58 -12.64 -1.86 17.31
C ILE A 58 -11.62 -3.00 17.16
N GLN A 59 -12.08 -4.25 17.02
CA GLN A 59 -11.20 -5.40 16.82
C GLN A 59 -10.40 -5.28 15.51
N LYS A 60 -11.03 -4.85 14.44
CA LYS A 60 -10.37 -4.61 13.15
C LYS A 60 -9.23 -3.58 13.30
N HIS A 61 -9.48 -2.45 13.94
CA HIS A 61 -8.45 -1.44 14.20
C HIS A 61 -7.34 -1.94 15.12
N GLN A 62 -7.65 -2.78 16.11
CA GLN A 62 -6.65 -3.41 16.98
C GLN A 62 -5.78 -4.41 16.22
N GLN A 63 -6.38 -5.25 15.35
CA GLN A 63 -5.63 -6.19 14.51
C GLN A 63 -4.72 -5.46 13.51
N GLN A 64 -5.20 -4.37 12.92
CA GLN A 64 -4.40 -3.54 12.02
C GLN A 64 -3.21 -2.89 12.73
N ARG A 65 -3.35 -2.46 13.99
CA ARG A 65 -2.23 -1.98 14.82
C ARG A 65 -1.18 -3.05 15.02
N THR A 66 -1.57 -4.26 15.43
CA THR A 66 -0.62 -5.36 15.63
C THR A 66 0.09 -5.78 14.35
N ASP A 67 -0.56 -5.66 13.20
CA ASP A 67 0.04 -5.95 11.90
C ASP A 67 0.99 -4.85 11.42
N ASN A 68 0.73 -3.58 11.76
CA ASN A 68 1.63 -2.47 11.46
C ASN A 68 2.89 -2.47 12.34
N ASP A 69 2.80 -2.97 13.56
CA ASP A 69 3.90 -3.06 14.51
C ASP A 69 4.81 -4.28 14.26
N ARG A 70 4.43 -5.20 13.37
CA ARG A 70 5.29 -6.34 13.02
C ARG A 70 6.44 -5.88 12.14
N PRO A 71 7.65 -6.44 12.34
CA PRO A 71 8.79 -6.18 11.46
C PRO A 71 8.42 -6.42 10.00
N GLN A 72 8.64 -5.44 9.15
CA GLN A 72 8.42 -5.59 7.73
C GLN A 72 9.57 -6.40 7.13
N LYS A 73 9.22 -7.52 6.48
CA LYS A 73 10.12 -8.26 5.61
C LYS A 73 9.74 -7.91 4.18
N ILE A 74 10.53 -7.04 3.58
CA ILE A 74 10.24 -6.46 2.26
C ILE A 74 11.01 -7.21 1.18
N MET A 75 10.35 -7.48 0.07
CA MET A 75 10.98 -7.92 -1.17
C MET A 75 10.67 -6.92 -2.27
N HIS A 76 11.67 -6.53 -3.03
CA HIS A 76 11.51 -5.84 -4.29
C HIS A 76 11.36 -6.87 -5.41
N VAL A 77 10.34 -6.72 -6.22
CA VAL A 77 10.02 -7.63 -7.34
C VAL A 77 9.92 -6.82 -8.61
N ASP A 78 10.70 -7.22 -9.59
CA ASP A 78 10.67 -6.67 -10.93
C ASP A 78 9.80 -7.55 -11.83
N ILE A 79 8.79 -6.96 -12.48
CA ILE A 79 7.87 -7.69 -13.38
C ILE A 79 8.60 -8.14 -14.66
N ASP A 80 9.71 -7.52 -15.04
CA ASP A 80 10.49 -7.94 -16.20
C ASP A 80 10.98 -9.40 -16.08
N TYR A 81 11.22 -9.89 -14.86
CA TYR A 81 11.56 -11.29 -14.62
C TYR A 81 10.38 -12.27 -14.73
N ILE A 82 9.16 -11.73 -14.75
CA ILE A 82 7.94 -12.54 -14.92
C ILE A 82 7.50 -12.54 -16.37
N PHE A 83 7.60 -11.38 -17.02
CA PHE A 83 7.17 -11.20 -18.39
C PHE A 83 7.88 -12.16 -19.35
N ASP A 84 7.09 -12.82 -20.19
CA ASP A 84 7.58 -13.62 -21.32
C ASP A 84 6.55 -13.51 -22.46
N PRO A 85 7.00 -13.43 -23.73
CA PRO A 85 6.09 -13.49 -24.88
C PRO A 85 5.31 -14.80 -24.97
N ASP A 86 5.87 -15.91 -24.47
CA ASP A 86 5.14 -17.16 -24.30
C ASP A 86 4.30 -17.13 -23.01
N PRO A 87 2.95 -17.15 -23.11
CA PRO A 87 2.10 -17.15 -21.93
C PRO A 87 2.34 -18.30 -20.97
N GLN A 88 2.75 -19.47 -21.47
CA GLN A 88 3.03 -20.62 -20.60
C GLN A 88 4.32 -20.41 -19.81
N GLN A 89 5.34 -19.82 -20.42
CA GLN A 89 6.56 -19.47 -19.71
C GLN A 89 6.31 -18.38 -18.68
N GLN A 90 5.52 -17.36 -19.03
CA GLN A 90 5.11 -16.31 -18.11
C GLN A 90 4.40 -16.88 -16.86
N GLU A 91 3.50 -17.87 -17.04
CA GLU A 91 2.84 -18.53 -15.91
C GLU A 91 3.85 -19.31 -15.05
N ARG A 92 4.80 -20.00 -15.65
CA ARG A 92 5.87 -20.70 -14.92
C ARG A 92 6.72 -19.71 -14.11
N ASN A 93 7.09 -18.57 -14.70
CA ASN A 93 7.85 -17.51 -14.03
C ASN A 93 7.09 -16.95 -12.83
N LEU A 94 5.79 -16.67 -13.00
CA LEU A 94 4.92 -16.22 -11.91
C LEU A 94 4.82 -17.28 -10.79
N GLY A 95 4.63 -18.53 -11.13
CA GLY A 95 4.60 -19.64 -10.15
C GLY A 95 5.88 -19.70 -9.32
N LEU A 96 7.05 -19.65 -9.97
CA LEU A 96 8.36 -19.64 -9.30
C LEU A 96 8.54 -18.42 -8.37
N LEU A 97 8.04 -17.25 -8.76
CA LEU A 97 8.04 -16.08 -7.89
C LEU A 97 7.21 -16.32 -6.63
N LEU A 98 5.98 -16.82 -6.77
CA LEU A 98 5.09 -17.08 -5.64
C LEU A 98 5.70 -18.09 -4.65
N ASP A 99 6.33 -19.15 -5.16
CA ASP A 99 7.03 -20.15 -4.33
C ASP A 99 8.19 -19.52 -3.56
N ARG A 100 9.00 -18.67 -4.20
CA ARG A 100 10.10 -17.94 -3.55
C ARG A 100 9.59 -16.99 -2.46
N ILE A 101 8.52 -16.25 -2.72
CA ILE A 101 7.88 -15.36 -1.73
C ILE A 101 7.43 -16.16 -0.51
N GLN A 102 6.83 -17.33 -0.70
CA GLN A 102 6.40 -18.20 0.39
C GLN A 102 7.60 -18.75 1.18
N GLN A 103 8.63 -19.24 0.51
CA GLN A 103 9.83 -19.80 1.14
C GLN A 103 10.59 -18.77 1.97
N ILE A 104 10.75 -17.55 1.48
CA ILE A 104 11.47 -16.47 2.18
C ILE A 104 10.61 -15.90 3.33
N GLY A 105 9.29 -16.01 3.24
CA GLY A 105 8.39 -15.55 4.29
C GLY A 105 8.28 -14.03 4.38
N VAL A 106 8.35 -13.32 3.25
CA VAL A 106 8.13 -11.87 3.20
C VAL A 106 6.66 -11.52 3.42
N ASN A 107 6.39 -10.37 3.98
CA ASN A 107 5.04 -9.88 4.24
C ASN A 107 4.69 -8.61 3.48
N THR A 108 5.65 -8.02 2.78
CA THR A 108 5.49 -6.78 2.01
C THR A 108 6.28 -6.91 0.70
N VAL A 109 5.67 -6.52 -0.41
CA VAL A 109 6.30 -6.51 -1.73
C VAL A 109 6.22 -5.11 -2.33
N TYR A 110 7.35 -4.61 -2.81
CA TYR A 110 7.43 -3.49 -3.74
C TYR A 110 7.51 -4.05 -5.15
N LEU A 111 6.42 -3.93 -5.89
CA LEU A 111 6.27 -4.48 -7.22
C LEU A 111 6.53 -3.41 -8.26
N GLN A 112 7.58 -3.59 -9.06
CA GLN A 112 7.94 -2.66 -10.13
C GLN A 112 6.85 -2.67 -11.22
N ALA A 113 6.26 -1.51 -11.49
CA ALA A 113 5.14 -1.37 -12.40
C ALA A 113 5.55 -0.88 -13.81
N PHE A 114 6.85 -0.76 -14.05
CA PHE A 114 7.44 -0.26 -15.30
C PHE A 114 8.55 -1.19 -15.79
N SER A 115 9.01 -0.95 -17.00
CA SER A 115 10.15 -1.61 -17.62
C SER A 115 11.10 -0.56 -18.19
N ASP A 116 12.39 -0.84 -18.06
CA ASP A 116 13.52 -0.11 -18.64
C ASP A 116 14.36 -1.12 -19.44
N PRO A 117 13.96 -1.45 -20.69
CA PRO A 117 14.58 -2.54 -21.43
C PRO A 117 16.00 -2.25 -21.90
N ASP A 118 16.36 -0.99 -22.05
CA ASP A 118 17.70 -0.57 -22.49
C ASP A 118 18.65 -0.24 -21.34
N GLY A 119 18.12 -0.20 -20.09
CA GLY A 119 18.91 -0.02 -18.89
C GLY A 119 19.48 1.39 -18.73
N ASN A 120 18.84 2.40 -19.33
CA ASN A 120 19.31 3.80 -19.26
C ASN A 120 18.90 4.51 -17.95
N GLY A 121 18.04 3.90 -17.16
CA GLY A 121 17.52 4.43 -15.88
C GLY A 121 16.21 5.20 -16.02
N SER A 122 15.63 5.28 -17.22
CA SER A 122 14.29 5.82 -17.48
C SER A 122 13.28 4.69 -17.68
N ALA A 123 12.02 4.95 -17.39
CA ALA A 123 10.95 3.99 -17.65
C ALA A 123 10.34 4.24 -19.04
N ASP A 124 10.51 3.30 -19.97
CA ASP A 124 9.99 3.38 -21.33
C ASP A 124 8.61 2.77 -21.48
N LEU A 125 8.33 1.75 -20.68
CA LEU A 125 7.14 0.92 -20.78
C LEU A 125 6.53 0.70 -19.40
N VAL A 126 5.24 0.39 -19.37
CA VAL A 126 4.56 0.05 -18.10
C VAL A 126 3.83 -1.28 -18.20
N TYR A 127 3.48 -1.85 -17.04
CA TYR A 127 2.75 -3.11 -16.90
C TYR A 127 1.29 -2.94 -16.48
N PHE A 128 0.70 -1.77 -16.79
CA PHE A 128 -0.70 -1.47 -16.51
C PHE A 128 -1.29 -0.54 -17.59
N PRO A 129 -2.61 -0.60 -17.83
CA PRO A 129 -3.26 0.29 -18.78
C PRO A 129 -3.15 1.77 -18.37
N ASN A 130 -2.71 2.61 -19.28
CA ASN A 130 -2.63 4.06 -19.10
C ASN A 130 -2.79 4.79 -20.45
N ARG A 131 -2.74 6.14 -20.44
CA ARG A 131 -2.97 6.96 -21.64
C ARG A 131 -1.69 7.56 -22.26
N TYR A 132 -0.57 7.50 -21.56
CA TYR A 132 0.60 8.33 -21.88
C TYR A 132 1.82 7.50 -22.28
N ILE A 133 2.05 6.38 -21.64
CA ILE A 133 3.25 5.56 -21.80
C ILE A 133 2.88 4.23 -22.44
N PRO A 134 3.66 3.72 -23.41
CA PRO A 134 3.38 2.43 -24.00
C PRO A 134 3.30 1.31 -22.96
N MET A 135 2.30 0.45 -23.11
CA MET A 135 2.14 -0.70 -22.24
C MET A 135 2.85 -1.91 -22.82
N ARG A 136 3.78 -2.51 -22.06
CA ARG A 136 4.45 -3.76 -22.46
C ARG A 136 3.52 -4.96 -22.36
N ALA A 137 2.81 -5.04 -21.24
CA ALA A 137 1.77 -6.04 -20.97
C ALA A 137 0.89 -5.58 -19.79
N ASP A 138 -0.36 -6.06 -19.70
CA ASP A 138 -1.21 -5.82 -18.52
C ASP A 138 -0.97 -6.89 -17.45
N LEU A 139 0.12 -6.78 -16.72
CA LEU A 139 0.56 -7.78 -15.74
C LEU A 139 0.51 -7.30 -14.30
N PHE A 140 0.62 -6.00 -14.04
CA PHE A 140 0.76 -5.48 -12.68
C PHE A 140 -0.37 -5.92 -11.76
N ASN A 141 -1.62 -5.70 -12.17
CA ASN A 141 -2.79 -6.05 -11.37
C ASN A 141 -2.88 -7.56 -11.13
N ARG A 142 -2.60 -8.36 -12.16
CA ARG A 142 -2.60 -9.81 -12.08
C ARG A 142 -1.56 -10.33 -11.10
N VAL A 143 -0.32 -9.86 -11.21
CA VAL A 143 0.78 -10.27 -10.33
C VAL A 143 0.50 -9.85 -8.89
N ALA A 144 0.08 -8.60 -8.67
CA ALA A 144 -0.27 -8.09 -7.35
C ALA A 144 -1.38 -8.92 -6.70
N TRP A 145 -2.44 -9.24 -7.45
CA TRP A 145 -3.53 -10.08 -6.95
C TRP A 145 -3.08 -11.50 -6.62
N GLN A 146 -2.26 -12.12 -7.47
CA GLN A 146 -1.72 -13.46 -7.23
C GLN A 146 -0.83 -13.50 -5.98
N ILE A 147 0.03 -12.50 -5.79
CA ILE A 147 0.86 -12.37 -4.60
C ILE A 147 -0.01 -12.30 -3.34
N GLN A 148 -1.04 -11.45 -3.32
CA GLN A 148 -1.90 -11.27 -2.15
C GLN A 148 -2.80 -12.47 -1.84
N THR A 149 -3.26 -13.20 -2.86
CA THR A 149 -4.22 -14.29 -2.68
C THR A 149 -3.57 -15.66 -2.49
N ARG A 150 -2.33 -15.84 -2.95
CA ARG A 150 -1.64 -17.13 -2.94
C ARG A 150 -0.42 -17.18 -2.04
N THR A 151 -0.09 -16.08 -1.35
CA THR A 151 1.04 -16.04 -0.42
C THR A 151 0.63 -15.37 0.90
N GLN A 152 1.54 -15.31 1.87
CA GLN A 152 1.34 -14.60 3.13
C GLN A 152 1.57 -13.09 3.05
N VAL A 153 1.83 -12.55 1.87
CA VAL A 153 2.05 -11.11 1.64
C VAL A 153 0.76 -10.33 1.93
N ARG A 154 0.87 -9.34 2.80
CA ARG A 154 -0.26 -8.49 3.20
C ARG A 154 -0.31 -7.17 2.48
N ARG A 155 0.85 -6.69 2.01
CA ARG A 155 1.00 -5.39 1.36
C ARG A 155 1.78 -5.52 0.06
N VAL A 156 1.16 -5.07 -1.02
CA VAL A 156 1.83 -4.89 -2.30
C VAL A 156 1.77 -3.41 -2.64
N TYR A 157 2.92 -2.81 -2.82
CA TYR A 157 3.06 -1.41 -3.25
C TYR A 157 3.56 -1.37 -4.68
N ALA A 158 2.99 -0.48 -5.49
CA ALA A 158 3.56 -0.17 -6.78
C ALA A 158 4.86 0.62 -6.59
N TRP A 159 5.95 0.13 -7.17
CA TRP A 159 7.19 0.88 -7.27
C TRP A 159 7.29 1.51 -8.66
N MET A 160 7.44 2.84 -8.67
CA MET A 160 7.45 3.64 -9.90
C MET A 160 8.48 4.78 -9.75
N PRO A 161 9.20 5.16 -10.82
CA PRO A 161 10.04 6.34 -10.80
C PRO A 161 9.20 7.61 -10.65
N VAL A 162 9.77 8.67 -10.08
CA VAL A 162 9.08 9.96 -9.93
C VAL A 162 9.38 10.89 -11.10
N PHE A 163 10.61 10.86 -11.63
CA PHE A 163 11.07 11.79 -12.67
C PHE A 163 11.69 11.12 -13.89
N ALA A 164 12.00 9.83 -13.84
CA ALA A 164 12.69 9.13 -14.92
C ALA A 164 11.70 8.40 -15.84
N TRP A 165 11.08 9.15 -16.74
CA TRP A 165 10.15 8.66 -17.74
C TRP A 165 10.58 9.13 -19.14
N GLU A 166 10.55 8.26 -20.14
CA GLU A 166 10.71 8.55 -21.57
C GLU A 166 9.45 8.29 -22.36
#